data_405f58a62d75c37a60e380e28903f2a6
#
_entry.id   405f58a62d75c37a60e380e28903f2a6
#
_cell.length_a   1.000
_cell.length_b   1.000
_cell.length_c   1.000
_cell.angle_alpha   90.00
_cell.angle_beta   90.00
_cell.angle_gamma   90.00
#
_symmetry.space_group_name_H-M   'P 1'
#
loop_
_entity.id
_entity.type
_entity.pdbx_description
1 polymer ?
#
loop_
_entity_poly.entity_id
_entity_poly.type
_entity_poly.pdbx_seq_one_letter_code
_entity_poly.pdbx_strand_id
1 'polypeptide(L)'
;MIKPFLLIQSRPEPAAAQDEYAAFMRFGGLQPGELERLELIDDNYTPVDLACYSGVLMGGGPANFAYPPADKPAGQQAFEDYVVPLMRQIIASDTPFLGACLGIGALVTALAKDGAGTAMSFAYGEPVSAVQVVREPTARDDPLLQGLPSAFLAFVGHKEGVLNPPSSCTVLARSATCVQMIRVGQHVYATQFHPELDAEGLALRIRTYKHAGYFEPAEADALIAMARQQRVVPPGAIVQRFVDRYRQPVSR
;
A
#
# COMPACT_ATOMS: atom_id res chain seq x y z
N MET A 1 23.44 14.32 -3.95
CA MET A 1 22.74 13.24 -3.20
C MET A 1 21.36 13.74 -2.89
N ILE A 2 20.37 12.88 -2.85
CA ILE A 2 19.01 13.21 -2.38
C ILE A 2 18.80 12.62 -0.99
N LYS A 3 17.83 13.16 -0.24
CA LYS A 3 17.35 12.49 0.96
C LYS A 3 16.69 11.16 0.52
N PRO A 4 16.97 10.04 1.17
CA PRO A 4 16.35 8.77 0.81
C PRO A 4 14.83 8.81 1.02
N PHE A 5 14.12 7.88 0.40
CA PHE A 5 12.77 7.50 0.81
C PHE A 5 12.87 6.40 1.86
N LEU A 6 11.87 6.32 2.74
CA LEU A 6 11.74 5.22 3.68
C LEU A 6 10.70 4.22 3.16
N LEU A 7 11.06 2.94 3.05
CA LEU A 7 10.11 1.87 2.77
C LEU A 7 9.80 1.11 4.07
N ILE A 8 8.54 1.20 4.50
CA ILE A 8 8.02 0.41 5.62
C ILE A 8 7.54 -0.93 5.08
N GLN A 9 8.10 -2.02 5.60
CA GLN A 9 7.78 -3.40 5.22
C GLN A 9 7.33 -4.20 6.44
N SER A 10 6.29 -5.03 6.28
CA SER A 10 5.77 -5.90 7.34
C SER A 10 5.66 -7.36 6.91
N ARG A 11 6.37 -7.75 5.84
CA ARG A 11 6.40 -9.12 5.33
C ARG A 11 7.49 -9.90 6.00
N PRO A 12 7.17 -10.99 6.74
CA PRO A 12 8.18 -11.83 7.37
C PRO A 12 8.92 -12.73 6.38
N GLU A 13 8.37 -12.95 5.16
CA GLU A 13 9.00 -13.81 4.16
C GLU A 13 10.09 -13.04 3.39
N PRO A 14 11.38 -13.42 3.53
CA PRO A 14 12.49 -12.65 2.95
C PRO A 14 12.41 -12.48 1.42
N ALA A 15 11.95 -13.51 0.71
CA ALA A 15 11.81 -13.44 -0.74
C ALA A 15 10.76 -12.40 -1.18
N ALA A 16 9.62 -12.35 -0.48
CA ALA A 16 8.55 -11.38 -0.77
C ALA A 16 8.95 -9.96 -0.36
N ALA A 17 9.64 -9.79 0.78
CA ALA A 17 10.16 -8.50 1.22
C ALA A 17 11.23 -7.96 0.26
N GLN A 18 12.14 -8.83 -0.20
CA GLN A 18 13.18 -8.44 -1.16
C GLN A 18 12.59 -8.06 -2.53
N ASP A 19 11.61 -8.81 -3.03
CA ASP A 19 10.92 -8.50 -4.28
C ASP A 19 10.16 -7.17 -4.18
N GLU A 20 9.47 -6.92 -3.08
CA GLU A 20 8.77 -5.64 -2.83
C GLU A 20 9.73 -4.45 -2.83
N TYR A 21 10.88 -4.57 -2.16
CA TYR A 21 11.92 -3.55 -2.20
C TYR A 21 12.43 -3.31 -3.62
N ALA A 22 12.76 -4.38 -4.36
CA ALA A 22 13.23 -4.27 -5.73
C ALA A 22 12.17 -3.67 -6.67
N ALA A 23 10.89 -3.95 -6.41
CA ALA A 23 9.77 -3.39 -7.16
C ALA A 23 9.63 -1.87 -6.92
N PHE A 24 9.67 -1.41 -5.67
CA PHE A 24 9.65 0.04 -5.38
C PHE A 24 10.88 0.76 -5.95
N MET A 25 12.07 0.16 -5.88
CA MET A 25 13.28 0.69 -6.53
C MET A 25 13.07 0.85 -8.04
N ARG A 26 12.59 -0.21 -8.70
CA ARG A 26 12.41 -0.25 -10.15
C ARG A 26 11.35 0.72 -10.62
N PHE A 27 10.13 0.65 -10.06
CA PHE A 27 9.02 1.51 -10.47
C PHE A 27 9.20 2.96 -10.04
N GLY A 28 9.90 3.22 -8.93
CA GLY A 28 10.25 4.57 -8.49
C GLY A 28 11.44 5.19 -9.23
N GLY A 29 12.16 4.41 -10.05
CA GLY A 29 13.39 4.88 -10.67
C GLY A 29 14.45 5.30 -9.64
N LEU A 30 14.46 4.62 -8.48
CA LEU A 30 15.37 4.91 -7.37
C LEU A 30 16.72 4.23 -7.60
N GLN A 31 17.79 4.90 -7.17
CA GLN A 31 19.15 4.38 -7.24
C GLN A 31 19.54 3.75 -5.88
N PRO A 32 20.57 2.88 -5.86
CA PRO A 32 21.11 2.37 -4.59
C PRO A 32 21.42 3.50 -3.60
N GLY A 33 20.92 3.36 -2.37
CA GLY A 33 21.03 4.38 -1.32
C GLY A 33 19.94 5.45 -1.31
N GLU A 34 19.00 5.43 -2.29
CA GLU A 34 17.86 6.35 -2.31
C GLU A 34 16.59 5.75 -1.68
N LEU A 35 16.63 4.49 -1.23
CA LEU A 35 15.56 3.81 -0.50
C LEU A 35 16.13 3.08 0.70
N GLU A 36 15.72 3.46 1.88
CA GLU A 36 16.03 2.77 3.14
C GLU A 36 14.85 1.90 3.57
N ARG A 37 15.12 0.82 4.31
CA ARG A 37 14.10 -0.10 4.80
C ARG A 37 13.87 0.08 6.30
N LEU A 38 12.61 0.06 6.68
CA LEU A 38 12.15 -0.18 8.03
C LEU A 38 11.32 -1.47 8.03
N GLU A 39 11.88 -2.54 8.57
CA GLU A 39 11.21 -3.82 8.65
C GLU A 39 10.49 -3.94 9.98
N LEU A 40 9.15 -3.98 9.94
CA LEU A 40 8.27 -4.15 11.10
C LEU A 40 7.95 -5.63 11.30
N ILE A 41 8.96 -6.39 11.66
CA ILE A 41 8.91 -7.83 11.95
C ILE A 41 9.54 -8.07 13.32
N ASP A 42 9.16 -9.16 14.00
CA ASP A 42 9.76 -9.61 15.27
C ASP A 42 9.78 -8.53 16.36
N ASP A 43 8.71 -7.73 16.47
CA ASP A 43 8.54 -6.66 17.46
C ASP A 43 9.65 -5.58 17.44
N ASN A 44 10.38 -5.46 16.33
CA ASN A 44 11.42 -4.46 16.17
C ASN A 44 10.83 -3.13 15.67
N TYR A 45 10.30 -2.34 16.58
CA TYR A 45 9.63 -1.06 16.30
C TYR A 45 10.54 0.12 16.66
N THR A 46 11.39 0.54 15.73
CA THR A 46 12.31 1.67 15.93
C THR A 46 11.62 3.00 15.62
N PRO A 47 11.74 4.03 16.45
CA PRO A 47 11.22 5.37 16.16
C PRO A 47 11.78 5.93 14.85
N VAL A 48 10.94 6.59 14.07
CA VAL A 48 11.30 7.20 12.77
C VAL A 48 11.32 8.71 12.90
N ASP A 49 12.43 9.33 12.49
CA ASP A 49 12.47 10.78 12.23
C ASP A 49 12.10 11.05 10.76
N LEU A 50 10.86 11.42 10.54
CA LEU A 50 10.32 11.68 9.19
C LEU A 50 11.08 12.81 8.46
N ALA A 51 11.75 13.73 9.17
CA ALA A 51 12.51 14.81 8.56
C ALA A 51 13.77 14.33 7.81
N CYS A 52 14.22 13.11 8.09
CA CYS A 52 15.37 12.49 7.41
C CYS A 52 15.06 12.02 5.99
N TYR A 53 13.78 11.91 5.61
CA TYR A 53 13.33 11.28 4.37
C TYR A 53 12.68 12.27 3.41
N SER A 54 12.78 11.98 2.09
CA SER A 54 12.06 12.69 1.04
C SER A 54 10.56 12.37 1.06
N GLY A 55 10.20 11.20 1.55
CA GLY A 55 8.86 10.69 1.70
C GLY A 55 8.89 9.24 2.19
N VAL A 56 7.72 8.70 2.49
CA VAL A 56 7.53 7.35 3.02
C VAL A 56 6.74 6.52 2.03
N LEU A 57 7.23 5.32 1.75
CA LEU A 57 6.54 4.26 1.02
C LEU A 57 6.15 3.18 2.03
N MET A 58 5.01 2.53 1.85
CA MET A 58 4.62 1.39 2.67
C MET A 58 4.11 0.27 1.78
N GLY A 59 4.71 -0.90 1.91
CA GLY A 59 4.29 -2.11 1.20
C GLY A 59 3.03 -2.73 1.77
N GLY A 60 2.61 -3.84 1.18
CA GLY A 60 1.56 -4.68 1.72
C GLY A 60 2.07 -5.57 2.87
N GLY A 61 1.17 -6.31 3.50
CA GLY A 61 1.54 -7.20 4.60
C GLY A 61 0.40 -8.11 5.06
N PRO A 62 0.66 -9.00 6.02
CA PRO A 62 -0.32 -9.97 6.49
C PRO A 62 -1.36 -9.40 7.48
N ALA A 63 -1.10 -8.22 8.06
CA ALA A 63 -1.98 -7.59 9.04
C ALA A 63 -3.32 -7.17 8.43
N ASN A 64 -4.39 -7.20 9.23
CA ASN A 64 -5.72 -6.73 8.85
C ASN A 64 -6.31 -5.90 9.99
N PHE A 65 -6.74 -4.69 9.70
CA PHE A 65 -7.28 -3.75 10.70
C PHE A 65 -8.76 -4.01 11.03
N ALA A 66 -9.45 -4.83 10.22
CA ALA A 66 -10.87 -5.16 10.44
C ALA A 66 -11.09 -6.20 11.56
N TYR A 67 -10.05 -6.78 12.13
CA TYR A 67 -10.23 -7.72 13.24
C TYR A 67 -10.80 -7.02 14.47
N PRO A 68 -11.85 -7.57 15.07
CA PRO A 68 -12.27 -7.17 16.41
C PRO A 68 -11.12 -7.36 17.42
N PRO A 69 -11.03 -6.55 18.48
CA PRO A 69 -9.90 -6.65 19.43
C PRO A 69 -9.68 -8.05 20.02
N ALA A 70 -10.76 -8.83 20.22
CA ALA A 70 -10.70 -10.18 20.77
C ALA A 70 -10.14 -11.24 19.76
N ASP A 71 -10.20 -10.95 18.47
CA ASP A 71 -9.88 -11.90 17.40
C ASP A 71 -8.55 -11.57 16.70
N LYS A 72 -7.83 -10.56 17.18
CA LYS A 72 -6.55 -10.15 16.60
C LYS A 72 -5.52 -11.27 16.72
N PRO A 73 -4.82 -11.62 15.63
CA PRO A 73 -3.69 -12.54 15.68
C PRO A 73 -2.57 -12.05 16.61
N ALA A 74 -1.72 -12.97 17.05
CA ALA A 74 -0.53 -12.62 17.84
C ALA A 74 0.33 -11.59 17.06
N GLY A 75 0.85 -10.58 17.76
CA GLY A 75 1.65 -9.49 17.19
C GLY A 75 0.83 -8.39 16.49
N GLN A 76 -0.43 -8.64 16.12
CA GLN A 76 -1.27 -7.65 15.44
C GLN A 76 -1.43 -6.36 16.25
N GLN A 77 -1.69 -6.47 17.55
CA GLN A 77 -1.88 -5.30 18.40
C GLN A 77 -0.58 -4.48 18.52
N ALA A 78 0.57 -5.13 18.73
CA ALA A 78 1.86 -4.44 18.79
C ALA A 78 2.19 -3.71 17.48
N PHE A 79 1.90 -4.34 16.33
CA PHE A 79 2.01 -3.70 15.02
C PHE A 79 1.11 -2.46 14.91
N GLU A 80 -0.15 -2.54 15.32
CA GLU A 80 -1.07 -1.40 15.28
C GLU A 80 -0.65 -0.28 16.24
N ASP A 81 -0.19 -0.62 17.45
CA ASP A 81 0.30 0.34 18.45
C ASP A 81 1.50 1.14 17.96
N TYR A 82 2.26 0.62 17.02
CA TYR A 82 3.34 1.34 16.36
C TYR A 82 2.87 2.07 15.09
N VAL A 83 2.20 1.37 14.17
CA VAL A 83 1.92 1.93 12.84
C VAL A 83 0.85 3.00 12.85
N VAL A 84 -0.17 2.88 13.71
CA VAL A 84 -1.28 3.86 13.77
C VAL A 84 -0.79 5.23 14.28
N PRO A 85 -0.02 5.34 15.37
CA PRO A 85 0.62 6.62 15.76
C PRO A 85 1.55 7.19 14.68
N LEU A 86 2.33 6.36 13.99
CA LEU A 86 3.19 6.82 12.90
C LEU A 86 2.36 7.40 11.74
N MET A 87 1.25 6.76 11.35
CA MET A 87 0.35 7.30 10.34
C MET A 87 -0.29 8.62 10.80
N ARG A 88 -0.66 8.76 12.08
CA ARG A 88 -1.14 10.04 12.63
C ARG A 88 -0.10 11.16 12.53
N GLN A 89 1.18 10.86 12.75
CA GLN A 89 2.26 11.82 12.57
C GLN A 89 2.41 12.22 11.10
N ILE A 90 2.41 11.25 10.17
CA ILE A 90 2.47 11.48 8.72
C ILE A 90 1.31 12.38 8.27
N ILE A 91 0.08 12.09 8.72
CA ILE A 91 -1.11 12.88 8.41
C ILE A 91 -1.00 14.30 8.98
N ALA A 92 -0.59 14.45 10.24
CA ALA A 92 -0.52 15.74 10.91
C ALA A 92 0.55 16.68 10.30
N SER A 93 1.65 16.11 9.81
CA SER A 93 2.72 16.86 9.14
C SER A 93 2.54 16.96 7.62
N ASP A 94 1.52 16.32 7.07
CA ASP A 94 1.31 16.13 5.62
C ASP A 94 2.59 15.63 4.91
N THR A 95 3.37 14.79 5.61
CA THR A 95 4.59 14.18 5.07
C THR A 95 4.25 13.34 3.85
N PRO A 96 4.99 13.47 2.72
CA PRO A 96 4.75 12.65 1.55
C PRO A 96 4.70 11.15 1.88
N PHE A 97 3.57 10.51 1.59
CA PHE A 97 3.34 9.09 1.87
C PHE A 97 2.60 8.41 0.71
N LEU A 98 3.03 7.21 0.34
CA LEU A 98 2.32 6.32 -0.58
C LEU A 98 2.28 4.91 0.02
N GLY A 99 1.11 4.50 0.49
CA GLY A 99 0.87 3.15 1.01
C GLY A 99 0.21 2.24 -0.02
N ALA A 100 0.68 0.99 -0.11
CA ALA A 100 0.08 -0.06 -0.93
C ALA A 100 -0.64 -1.08 -0.05
N CYS A 101 -1.86 -1.45 -0.38
CA CYS A 101 -2.68 -2.48 0.25
C CYS A 101 -2.82 -2.28 1.78
N LEU A 102 -1.90 -2.79 2.58
CA LEU A 102 -1.89 -2.58 4.04
C LEU A 102 -1.88 -1.07 4.42
N GLY A 103 -1.22 -0.25 3.62
CA GLY A 103 -1.12 1.19 3.85
C GLY A 103 -2.47 1.93 3.84
N ILE A 104 -3.47 1.48 3.06
CA ILE A 104 -4.81 2.09 3.11
C ILE A 104 -5.51 1.76 4.41
N GLY A 105 -5.38 0.53 4.91
CA GLY A 105 -5.91 0.11 6.21
C GLY A 105 -5.29 0.90 7.36
N ALA A 106 -3.96 1.09 7.34
CA ALA A 106 -3.24 1.88 8.33
C ALA A 106 -3.73 3.34 8.36
N LEU A 107 -3.86 3.99 7.19
CA LEU A 107 -4.36 5.37 7.10
C LEU A 107 -5.81 5.51 7.57
N VAL A 108 -6.70 4.64 7.08
CA VAL A 108 -8.13 4.68 7.44
C VAL A 108 -8.32 4.49 8.95
N THR A 109 -7.53 3.58 9.54
CA THR A 109 -7.57 3.33 10.99
C THR A 109 -7.00 4.51 11.79
N ALA A 110 -5.92 5.13 11.31
CA ALA A 110 -5.34 6.30 11.96
C ALA A 110 -6.27 7.53 11.95
N LEU A 111 -7.15 7.63 10.97
CA LEU A 111 -8.17 8.69 10.84
C LEU A 111 -9.44 8.41 11.65
N ALA A 112 -9.62 7.19 12.15
CA ALA A 112 -10.75 6.89 13.02
C ALA A 112 -10.68 7.74 14.30
N LYS A 113 -11.84 8.21 14.77
CA LYS A 113 -11.93 8.87 16.08
C LYS A 113 -11.61 7.84 17.17
N ASP A 114 -10.98 8.28 18.24
CA ASP A 114 -10.67 7.40 19.36
C ASP A 114 -11.94 6.69 19.85
N GLY A 115 -11.86 5.36 19.92
CA GLY A 115 -12.97 4.49 20.29
C GLY A 115 -14.01 4.20 19.20
N ALA A 116 -13.91 4.76 18.01
CA ALA A 116 -14.89 4.54 16.91
C ALA A 116 -14.62 3.27 16.09
N GLY A 117 -13.49 2.59 16.29
CA GLY A 117 -13.05 1.48 15.45
C GLY A 117 -12.62 1.92 14.05
N THR A 118 -12.22 0.95 13.23
CA THR A 118 -11.83 1.20 11.83
C THR A 118 -13.02 1.14 10.89
N ALA A 119 -12.94 1.85 9.75
CA ALA A 119 -13.89 1.70 8.64
C ALA A 119 -13.53 0.53 7.70
N MET A 120 -12.45 -0.20 7.97
CA MET A 120 -12.07 -1.41 7.23
C MET A 120 -13.04 -2.56 7.54
N SER A 121 -13.32 -3.40 6.55
CA SER A 121 -14.23 -4.53 6.69
C SER A 121 -13.84 -5.69 5.79
N PHE A 122 -13.93 -6.91 6.30
CA PHE A 122 -13.77 -8.14 5.52
C PHE A 122 -14.85 -8.32 4.43
N ALA A 123 -15.98 -7.60 4.52
CA ALA A 123 -17.03 -7.63 3.49
C ALA A 123 -16.57 -7.06 2.13
N TYR A 124 -15.46 -6.32 2.11
CA TYR A 124 -14.93 -5.65 0.92
C TYR A 124 -13.59 -6.21 0.46
N GLY A 125 -13.28 -7.44 0.85
CA GLY A 125 -12.11 -8.17 0.34
C GLY A 125 -12.23 -8.48 -1.16
N GLU A 126 -11.10 -8.51 -1.84
CA GLU A 126 -10.99 -8.93 -3.24
C GLU A 126 -9.97 -10.06 -3.36
N PRO A 127 -10.33 -11.18 -4.04
CA PRO A 127 -9.40 -12.28 -4.23
C PRO A 127 -8.23 -11.87 -5.12
N VAL A 128 -7.17 -12.68 -5.12
CA VAL A 128 -6.01 -12.46 -6.00
C VAL A 128 -6.46 -12.41 -7.46
N SER A 129 -6.38 -11.23 -8.05
CA SER A 129 -6.87 -10.98 -9.42
C SER A 129 -6.33 -9.67 -9.98
N ALA A 130 -6.67 -9.39 -11.25
CA ALA A 130 -6.57 -8.06 -11.84
C ALA A 130 -7.97 -7.45 -11.91
N VAL A 131 -8.21 -6.37 -11.17
CA VAL A 131 -9.50 -5.68 -11.14
C VAL A 131 -9.47 -4.40 -11.96
N GLN A 132 -10.63 -4.02 -12.49
CA GLN A 132 -10.79 -2.72 -13.11
C GLN A 132 -10.91 -1.64 -12.02
N VAL A 133 -9.98 -0.71 -12.04
CA VAL A 133 -9.96 0.49 -11.19
C VAL A 133 -10.46 1.68 -12.00
N VAL A 134 -11.51 2.34 -11.53
CA VAL A 134 -12.12 3.51 -12.18
C VAL A 134 -11.79 4.75 -11.36
N ARG A 135 -11.28 5.79 -12.03
CA ARG A 135 -10.96 7.07 -11.41
C ARG A 135 -12.24 7.83 -11.09
N GLU A 136 -12.32 8.40 -9.90
CA GLU A 136 -13.40 9.31 -9.51
C GLU A 136 -13.22 10.70 -10.16
N PRO A 137 -14.30 11.49 -10.33
CA PRO A 137 -14.20 12.87 -10.80
C PRO A 137 -13.25 13.74 -9.96
N THR A 138 -13.16 13.48 -8.66
CA THR A 138 -12.24 14.13 -7.71
C THR A 138 -10.75 13.92 -8.05
N ALA A 139 -10.45 12.91 -8.86
CA ALA A 139 -9.08 12.56 -9.27
C ALA A 139 -8.64 13.25 -10.59
N ARG A 140 -9.50 14.09 -11.20
CA ARG A 140 -9.22 14.67 -12.53
C ARG A 140 -7.86 15.36 -12.59
N ASP A 141 -7.58 16.20 -11.60
CA ASP A 141 -6.37 17.04 -11.55
C ASP A 141 -5.35 16.52 -10.54
N ASP A 142 -5.53 15.29 -10.05
CA ASP A 142 -4.59 14.70 -9.09
C ASP A 142 -3.24 14.40 -9.77
N PRO A 143 -2.13 14.92 -9.21
CA PRO A 143 -0.82 14.84 -9.85
C PRO A 143 -0.29 13.41 -10.02
N LEU A 144 -0.65 12.46 -9.15
CA LEU A 144 -0.23 11.08 -9.28
C LEU A 144 -1.02 10.32 -10.35
N LEU A 145 -2.23 10.79 -10.69
CA LEU A 145 -3.13 10.15 -11.65
C LEU A 145 -3.18 10.89 -13.01
N GLN A 146 -2.50 12.02 -13.13
CA GLN A 146 -2.49 12.81 -14.36
C GLN A 146 -1.99 11.98 -15.55
N GLY A 147 -2.73 12.00 -16.67
CA GLY A 147 -2.37 11.25 -17.90
C GLY A 147 -2.58 9.73 -17.81
N LEU A 148 -3.03 9.17 -16.69
CA LEU A 148 -3.52 7.79 -16.66
C LEU A 148 -4.92 7.69 -17.27
N PRO A 149 -5.27 6.52 -17.84
CA PRO A 149 -6.64 6.27 -18.32
C PRO A 149 -7.69 6.51 -17.23
N SER A 150 -8.92 6.83 -17.61
CA SER A 150 -10.03 6.95 -16.65
C SER A 150 -10.37 5.63 -15.96
N ALA A 151 -10.04 4.51 -16.60
CA ALA A 151 -10.11 3.17 -16.02
C ALA A 151 -8.88 2.37 -16.44
N PHE A 152 -8.34 1.57 -15.53
CA PHE A 152 -7.18 0.72 -15.77
C PHE A 152 -7.24 -0.56 -14.93
N LEU A 153 -6.46 -1.57 -15.32
CA LEU A 153 -6.31 -2.79 -14.53
C LEU A 153 -5.22 -2.60 -13.46
N ALA A 154 -5.48 -3.17 -12.28
CA ALA A 154 -4.52 -3.24 -11.18
C ALA A 154 -4.59 -4.59 -10.49
N PHE A 155 -3.46 -5.08 -9.99
CA PHE A 155 -3.41 -6.31 -9.20
C PHE A 155 -3.85 -6.06 -7.77
N VAL A 156 -4.72 -6.94 -7.28
CA VAL A 156 -5.24 -6.98 -5.91
C VAL A 156 -5.11 -8.37 -5.31
N GLY A 157 -5.27 -8.45 -4.00
CA GLY A 157 -5.31 -9.68 -3.22
C GLY A 157 -5.36 -9.32 -1.75
N HIS A 158 -6.54 -8.93 -1.24
CA HIS A 158 -6.69 -8.43 0.11
C HIS A 158 -7.96 -8.99 0.75
N LYS A 159 -7.88 -9.26 2.06
CA LYS A 159 -8.99 -9.83 2.83
C LYS A 159 -9.98 -8.77 3.31
N GLU A 160 -9.53 -7.53 3.44
CA GLU A 160 -10.34 -6.41 3.92
C GLU A 160 -10.29 -5.23 2.95
N GLY A 161 -11.27 -4.37 2.99
CA GLY A 161 -11.31 -3.14 2.21
C GLY A 161 -12.17 -2.09 2.89
N VAL A 162 -12.31 -0.92 2.27
CA VAL A 162 -13.17 0.16 2.75
C VAL A 162 -14.12 0.62 1.64
N LEU A 163 -15.40 0.78 1.97
CA LEU A 163 -16.39 1.33 1.04
C LEU A 163 -16.61 2.82 1.29
N ASN A 164 -16.74 3.21 2.54
CA ASN A 164 -17.01 4.57 2.99
C ASN A 164 -15.88 5.01 3.95
N PRO A 165 -14.77 5.55 3.42
CA PRO A 165 -13.69 6.03 4.25
C PRO A 165 -14.11 7.30 5.03
N PRO A 166 -13.36 7.68 6.07
CA PRO A 166 -13.58 8.93 6.80
C PRO A 166 -13.69 10.14 5.85
N SER A 167 -14.52 11.13 6.19
CA SER A 167 -14.79 12.31 5.35
C SER A 167 -13.56 13.19 5.08
N SER A 168 -12.50 13.02 5.86
CA SER A 168 -11.20 13.65 5.63
C SER A 168 -10.43 13.04 4.45
N CYS A 169 -10.86 11.88 3.93
CA CYS A 169 -10.28 11.27 2.75
C CYS A 169 -10.93 11.81 1.47
N THR A 170 -10.11 12.18 0.50
CA THR A 170 -10.55 12.34 -0.90
C THR A 170 -10.44 10.98 -1.57
N VAL A 171 -11.56 10.41 -2.01
CA VAL A 171 -11.56 9.17 -2.81
C VAL A 171 -11.14 9.51 -4.23
N LEU A 172 -10.11 8.85 -4.73
CA LEU A 172 -9.53 9.07 -6.05
C LEU A 172 -9.89 7.98 -7.06
N ALA A 173 -10.10 6.75 -6.60
CA ALA A 173 -10.46 5.63 -7.47
C ALA A 173 -11.21 4.53 -6.71
N ARG A 174 -12.02 3.75 -7.45
CA ARG A 174 -12.78 2.60 -6.95
C ARG A 174 -12.70 1.42 -7.90
N SER A 175 -12.86 0.20 -7.33
CA SER A 175 -13.31 -0.99 -8.06
C SER A 175 -14.83 -1.14 -7.91
N ALA A 176 -15.36 -2.23 -8.43
CA ALA A 176 -16.76 -2.60 -8.18
C ALA A 176 -17.03 -2.94 -6.69
N THR A 177 -16.00 -3.33 -5.94
CA THR A 177 -16.10 -3.83 -4.57
C THR A 177 -15.84 -2.75 -3.52
N CYS A 178 -14.78 -1.94 -3.70
CA CYS A 178 -14.32 -1.04 -2.65
C CYS A 178 -13.58 0.19 -3.20
N VAL A 179 -13.18 1.08 -2.29
CA VAL A 179 -12.26 2.18 -2.58
C VAL A 179 -10.88 1.61 -2.91
N GLN A 180 -10.31 2.05 -4.01
CA GLN A 180 -9.02 1.60 -4.52
C GLN A 180 -7.89 2.62 -4.35
N MET A 181 -8.21 3.90 -4.21
CA MET A 181 -7.21 4.93 -3.93
C MET A 181 -7.82 6.10 -3.17
N ILE A 182 -7.11 6.56 -2.16
CA ILE A 182 -7.46 7.75 -1.36
C ILE A 182 -6.29 8.72 -1.28
N ARG A 183 -6.62 9.98 -0.97
CA ARG A 183 -5.69 11.02 -0.53
C ARG A 183 -6.21 11.68 0.73
N VAL A 184 -5.31 11.95 1.67
CA VAL A 184 -5.53 12.77 2.88
C VAL A 184 -4.60 13.98 2.79
N GLY A 185 -5.08 15.18 3.09
CA GLY A 185 -4.28 16.39 2.87
C GLY A 185 -3.87 16.55 1.41
N GLN A 186 -2.63 16.95 1.17
CA GLN A 186 -2.08 17.15 -0.17
C GLN A 186 -1.10 16.05 -0.60
N HIS A 187 -0.43 15.40 0.35
CA HIS A 187 0.75 14.59 0.07
C HIS A 187 0.66 13.14 0.59
N VAL A 188 -0.44 12.77 1.27
CA VAL A 188 -0.61 11.46 1.89
C VAL A 188 -1.58 10.61 1.07
N TYR A 189 -1.07 9.57 0.41
CA TYR A 189 -1.81 8.71 -0.51
C TYR A 189 -1.81 7.26 -0.04
N ALA A 190 -2.87 6.53 -0.34
CA ALA A 190 -2.84 5.08 -0.24
C ALA A 190 -3.69 4.42 -1.33
N THR A 191 -3.26 3.24 -1.76
CA THR A 191 -3.95 2.38 -2.71
C THR A 191 -4.34 1.06 -2.05
N GLN A 192 -5.50 0.51 -2.43
CA GLN A 192 -5.87 -0.85 -2.06
C GLN A 192 -5.18 -1.87 -2.98
N PHE A 193 -5.07 -1.53 -4.27
CA PHE A 193 -4.25 -2.29 -5.21
C PHE A 193 -2.75 -2.10 -4.94
N HIS A 194 -1.94 -2.95 -5.54
CA HIS A 194 -0.49 -2.92 -5.47
C HIS A 194 0.10 -2.16 -6.67
N PRO A 195 0.49 -0.87 -6.54
CA PRO A 195 1.07 -0.12 -7.63
C PRO A 195 2.49 -0.59 -7.98
N GLU A 196 3.16 -1.26 -7.05
CA GLU A 196 4.50 -1.81 -7.20
C GLU A 196 4.54 -3.20 -7.85
N LEU A 197 3.37 -3.85 -8.10
CA LEU A 197 3.35 -5.21 -8.64
C LEU A 197 3.25 -5.26 -10.15
N ASP A 198 4.11 -6.08 -10.74
CA ASP A 198 3.94 -6.67 -12.07
C ASP A 198 3.50 -8.15 -11.98
N ALA A 199 3.38 -8.79 -13.13
CA ALA A 199 2.93 -10.17 -13.20
C ALA A 199 3.88 -11.16 -12.50
N GLU A 200 5.19 -10.93 -12.54
CA GLU A 200 6.17 -11.82 -11.90
C GLU A 200 6.23 -11.59 -10.39
N GLY A 201 6.12 -10.35 -9.93
CA GLY A 201 5.97 -10.04 -8.51
C GLY A 201 4.69 -10.65 -7.92
N LEU A 202 3.57 -10.59 -8.66
CA LEU A 202 2.35 -11.28 -8.24
C LEU A 202 2.52 -12.81 -8.23
N ALA A 203 3.17 -13.38 -9.25
CA ALA A 203 3.46 -14.82 -9.31
C ALA A 203 4.34 -15.28 -8.13
N LEU A 204 5.33 -14.48 -7.74
CA LEU A 204 6.13 -14.75 -6.53
C LEU A 204 5.25 -14.75 -5.28
N ARG A 205 4.39 -13.75 -5.10
CA ARG A 205 3.46 -13.68 -3.95
C ARG A 205 2.48 -14.84 -3.90
N ILE A 206 1.93 -15.25 -5.04
CA ILE A 206 1.06 -16.43 -5.14
C ILE A 206 1.80 -17.69 -4.63
N ARG A 207 3.05 -17.90 -5.04
CA ARG A 207 3.85 -19.05 -4.57
C ARG A 207 4.15 -18.96 -3.08
N THR A 208 4.56 -17.79 -2.60
CA THR A 208 4.93 -17.55 -1.19
C THR A 208 3.73 -17.74 -0.27
N TYR A 209 2.56 -17.21 -0.66
CA TYR A 209 1.36 -17.22 0.18
C TYR A 209 0.36 -18.31 -0.17
N LYS A 210 0.80 -19.36 -0.87
CA LYS A 210 -0.04 -20.48 -1.34
C LYS A 210 -0.91 -21.12 -0.25
N HIS A 211 -0.43 -21.09 1.00
CA HIS A 211 -1.11 -21.70 2.15
C HIS A 211 -1.58 -20.65 3.19
N ALA A 212 -1.61 -19.37 2.83
CA ALA A 212 -2.00 -18.27 3.74
C ALA A 212 -3.50 -17.89 3.67
N GLY A 213 -4.32 -18.67 2.94
CA GLY A 213 -5.78 -18.48 2.89
C GLY A 213 -6.24 -17.28 2.05
N TYR A 214 -5.48 -16.89 1.04
CA TYR A 214 -5.90 -15.90 0.04
C TYR A 214 -6.61 -16.54 -1.16
N PHE A 215 -6.37 -17.81 -1.42
CA PHE A 215 -6.93 -18.62 -2.51
C PHE A 215 -6.72 -20.10 -2.19
N GLU A 216 -7.43 -20.98 -2.89
CA GLU A 216 -7.21 -22.43 -2.76
C GLU A 216 -5.86 -22.81 -3.37
N PRO A 217 -5.01 -23.60 -2.68
CA PRO A 217 -3.67 -23.94 -3.16
C PRO A 217 -3.64 -24.58 -4.56
N ALA A 218 -4.69 -25.28 -4.95
CA ALA A 218 -4.81 -25.88 -6.30
C ALA A 218 -4.98 -24.83 -7.41
N GLU A 219 -5.38 -23.61 -7.10
CA GLU A 219 -5.61 -22.52 -8.06
C GLU A 219 -4.31 -21.73 -8.38
N ALA A 220 -3.21 -21.96 -7.64
CA ALA A 220 -2.00 -21.17 -7.75
C ALA A 220 -1.47 -21.04 -9.19
N ASP A 221 -1.40 -22.14 -9.94
CA ASP A 221 -0.88 -22.12 -11.30
C ASP A 221 -1.82 -21.38 -12.27
N ALA A 222 -3.14 -21.50 -12.08
CA ALA A 222 -4.12 -20.77 -12.87
C ALA A 222 -4.05 -19.26 -12.59
N LEU A 223 -3.87 -18.86 -11.33
CA LEU A 223 -3.71 -17.45 -10.93
C LEU A 223 -2.40 -16.85 -11.49
N ILE A 224 -1.30 -17.61 -11.48
CA ILE A 224 -0.04 -17.18 -12.10
C ILE A 224 -0.21 -17.01 -13.62
N ALA A 225 -0.88 -17.95 -14.28
CA ALA A 225 -1.17 -17.84 -15.71
C ALA A 225 -2.05 -16.62 -16.02
N MET A 226 -3.09 -16.39 -15.21
CA MET A 226 -3.94 -15.19 -15.31
C MET A 226 -3.09 -13.92 -15.18
N ALA A 227 -2.25 -13.82 -14.15
CA ALA A 227 -1.41 -12.64 -13.93
C ALA A 227 -0.53 -12.30 -15.15
N ARG A 228 0.08 -13.33 -15.77
CA ARG A 228 0.94 -13.17 -16.96
C ARG A 228 0.19 -12.78 -18.23
N GLN A 229 -1.10 -13.10 -18.32
CA GLN A 229 -1.96 -12.73 -19.45
C GLN A 229 -2.50 -11.30 -19.33
N GLN A 230 -2.52 -10.71 -18.14
CA GLN A 230 -3.03 -9.37 -17.92
C GLN A 230 -1.97 -8.30 -18.18
N ARG A 231 -2.36 -7.24 -18.90
CA ARG A 231 -1.50 -6.08 -19.12
C ARG A 231 -1.73 -5.01 -18.04
N VAL A 232 -1.13 -5.20 -16.87
CA VAL A 232 -1.18 -4.26 -15.76
C VAL A 232 0.06 -3.36 -15.83
N VAL A 233 -0.07 -2.16 -16.39
CA VAL A 233 1.03 -1.20 -16.59
C VAL A 233 0.80 0.12 -15.85
N PRO A 234 -0.41 0.73 -15.88
CA PRO A 234 -0.63 2.06 -15.33
C PRO A 234 -0.28 2.24 -13.85
N PRO A 235 -0.49 1.24 -12.95
CA PRO A 235 -0.19 1.40 -11.54
C PRO A 235 1.26 1.78 -11.24
N GLY A 236 2.24 1.21 -11.94
CA GLY A 236 3.66 1.51 -11.73
C GLY A 236 4.02 2.98 -11.95
N ALA A 237 3.29 3.68 -12.82
CA ALA A 237 3.49 5.11 -13.04
C ALA A 237 3.11 5.96 -11.81
N ILE A 238 2.27 5.45 -10.92
CA ILE A 238 1.91 6.15 -9.66
C ILE A 238 3.11 6.20 -8.73
N VAL A 239 3.84 5.08 -8.59
CA VAL A 239 5.07 5.01 -7.79
C VAL A 239 6.11 5.97 -8.34
N GLN A 240 6.34 5.94 -9.67
CA GLN A 240 7.30 6.83 -10.31
C GLN A 240 6.97 8.31 -10.07
N ARG A 241 5.71 8.71 -10.30
CA ARG A 241 5.28 10.11 -10.10
C ARG A 241 5.37 10.55 -8.64
N PHE A 242 5.08 9.65 -7.70
CA PHE A 242 5.28 9.93 -6.30
C PHE A 242 6.75 10.23 -6.00
N VAL A 243 7.66 9.37 -6.43
CA VAL A 243 9.09 9.57 -6.22
C VAL A 243 9.59 10.84 -6.93
N ASP A 244 9.23 11.06 -8.20
CA ASP A 244 9.67 12.24 -8.96
C ASP A 244 9.17 13.53 -8.33
N ARG A 245 7.95 13.53 -7.78
CA ARG A 245 7.33 14.71 -7.15
C ARG A 245 7.99 15.09 -5.84
N TYR A 246 8.41 14.11 -5.04
CA TYR A 246 8.86 14.34 -3.66
C TYR A 246 10.36 14.14 -3.46
N ARG A 247 11.12 13.77 -4.49
CA ARG A 247 12.57 13.66 -4.45
C ARG A 247 13.20 15.00 -4.04
N GLN A 248 13.84 15.04 -2.88
CA GLN A 248 14.44 16.25 -2.30
C GLN A 248 15.97 16.17 -2.33
N PRO A 249 16.68 17.24 -2.77
CA PRO A 249 18.12 17.29 -2.61
C PRO A 249 18.50 17.34 -1.12
N VAL A 250 19.64 16.75 -0.77
CA VAL A 250 20.23 16.93 0.57
C VAL A 250 20.61 18.42 0.70
N SER A 251 20.02 19.12 1.67
CA SER A 251 20.46 20.47 2.01
C SER A 251 21.94 20.42 2.45
N ARG A 252 22.77 21.25 1.85
CA ARG A 252 24.19 21.40 2.23
C ARG A 252 24.30 22.18 3.52
#